data_79ebc41818bdd005bf4041c0c31919c2
#
_entry.id   79ebc41818bdd005bf4041c0c31919c2
#
_cell.length_a   1.000
_cell.length_b   1.000
_cell.length_c   1.000
_cell.angle_alpha   90.00
_cell.angle_beta   90.00
_cell.angle_gamma   90.00
#
_symmetry.space_group_name_H-M   'P 1'
#
loop_
_entity.id
_entity.type
_entity.pdbx_description
1 polymer ?
#
loop_
_entity_poly.entity_id
_entity_poly.type
_entity_poly.pdbx_seq_one_letter_code
_entity_poly.pdbx_strand_id
1 'polypeptide(L)'
;MKQTTINRSVELVGIGLHKGVPVKLVLEPLEENQGIVFYRSDLGVKLPLKPENIVDTKMATVLGKDNARISTIEHLLSVVHAYGIDNLKISVDNEEIPIMDGSALTYCMLLDEAGIKELDAPKKVMEIKQVVEVREGDKFVKIEPDSQLSLNFTIDFNHPVIAKQAHHFVFSKTAYKEQVAKARTFGFLQEVNYLRSIGLAKGGSLNNCIVLDENSILNKEGLRCEKEFVCHKILDAMGDLMVLGMPVMGKYTSFSGSHKLNSMLVKAILADAKNYEVLVATDPAKEFALQKAFA
;
A
#
# COMPACT_ATOMS: atom_id res chain seq x y z
N MET A 1 -11.50 10.44 18.19
CA MET A 1 -10.39 10.51 17.17
C MET A 1 -10.74 11.51 16.07
N LYS A 2 -9.77 12.34 15.70
CA LYS A 2 -9.89 13.33 14.63
C LYS A 2 -9.22 12.86 13.35
N GLN A 3 -9.63 13.43 12.23
CA GLN A 3 -8.90 13.27 10.96
C GLN A 3 -7.51 13.86 11.08
N THR A 4 -6.60 13.39 10.26
CA THR A 4 -5.21 13.82 10.27
C THR A 4 -4.72 14.18 8.87
N THR A 5 -3.72 15.05 8.84
CA THR A 5 -2.87 15.37 7.69
C THR A 5 -1.42 15.48 8.15
N ILE A 6 -0.50 15.82 7.26
CA ILE A 6 0.88 16.15 7.63
C ILE A 6 0.99 17.60 8.10
N ASN A 7 1.95 17.88 9.02
CA ASN A 7 2.11 19.21 9.60
C ASN A 7 2.81 20.21 8.65
N ARG A 8 3.70 19.71 7.78
CA ARG A 8 4.41 20.52 6.78
C ARG A 8 4.62 19.75 5.50
N SER A 9 4.77 20.45 4.39
CA SER A 9 5.12 19.86 3.10
C SER A 9 6.53 19.28 3.15
N VAL A 10 6.71 18.13 2.51
CA VAL A 10 7.99 17.43 2.36
C VAL A 10 8.15 16.92 0.94
N GLU A 11 9.38 16.77 0.49
CA GLU A 11 9.67 16.31 -0.87
C GLU A 11 10.87 15.38 -0.92
N LEU A 12 10.90 14.56 -1.95
CA LEU A 12 12.05 13.74 -2.31
C LEU A 12 12.13 13.56 -3.83
N VAL A 13 13.31 13.16 -4.29
CA VAL A 13 13.55 12.74 -5.67
C VAL A 13 14.06 11.31 -5.67
N GLY A 14 13.52 10.48 -6.54
CA GLY A 14 13.95 9.10 -6.73
C GLY A 14 13.74 8.65 -8.17
N ILE A 15 13.78 7.34 -8.39
CA ILE A 15 13.63 6.73 -9.71
C ILE A 15 12.39 5.84 -9.70
N GLY A 16 11.59 5.87 -10.77
CA GLY A 16 10.50 4.90 -10.98
C GLY A 16 11.06 3.51 -11.27
N LEU A 17 10.49 2.47 -10.64
CA LEU A 17 10.93 1.07 -10.81
C LEU A 17 10.78 0.59 -12.26
N HIS A 18 9.63 0.89 -12.87
CA HIS A 18 9.31 0.37 -14.21
C HIS A 18 9.85 1.26 -15.32
N LYS A 19 9.68 2.57 -15.22
CA LYS A 19 10.12 3.52 -16.26
C LYS A 19 11.61 3.86 -16.17
N GLY A 20 12.22 3.80 -14.99
CA GLY A 20 13.63 4.11 -14.77
C GLY A 20 13.97 5.60 -14.95
N VAL A 21 12.99 6.46 -14.83
CA VAL A 21 13.15 7.92 -14.95
C VAL A 21 13.10 8.59 -13.58
N PRO A 22 13.81 9.72 -13.39
CA PRO A 22 13.70 10.51 -12.18
C PRO A 22 12.28 11.00 -11.97
N VAL A 23 11.85 11.02 -10.72
CA VAL A 23 10.54 11.50 -10.29
C VAL A 23 10.71 12.33 -9.03
N LYS A 24 10.17 13.54 -9.03
CA LYS A 24 10.01 14.37 -7.85
C LYS A 24 8.64 14.05 -7.22
N LEU A 25 8.67 13.64 -5.97
CA LEU A 25 7.49 13.43 -5.12
C LEU A 25 7.39 14.57 -4.12
N VAL A 26 6.23 15.19 -4.01
CA VAL A 26 5.91 16.21 -3.00
C VAL A 26 4.66 15.78 -2.26
N LEU A 27 4.73 15.76 -0.93
CA LEU A 27 3.59 15.54 -0.04
C LEU A 27 3.20 16.88 0.58
N GLU A 28 1.92 17.24 0.49
CA GLU A 28 1.39 18.50 0.98
C GLU A 28 0.14 18.24 1.87
N PRO A 29 -0.02 18.98 2.97
CA PRO A 29 -1.21 18.85 3.80
C PRO A 29 -2.46 19.27 3.03
N LEU A 30 -3.57 18.62 3.34
CA LEU A 30 -4.91 19.02 2.91
C LEU A 30 -5.78 19.30 4.13
N GLU A 31 -6.82 20.09 3.93
CA GLU A 31 -7.86 20.33 4.92
C GLU A 31 -8.74 19.08 5.12
N GLU A 32 -9.60 19.12 6.13
CA GLU A 32 -10.51 18.00 6.44
C GLU A 32 -11.44 17.63 5.28
N ASN A 33 -11.79 16.35 5.22
CA ASN A 33 -12.71 15.75 4.25
C ASN A 33 -12.25 15.82 2.78
N GLN A 34 -10.98 16.11 2.50
CA GLN A 34 -10.47 16.12 1.14
C GLN A 34 -9.93 14.74 0.69
N GLY A 35 -9.61 13.86 1.66
CA GLY A 35 -9.10 12.52 1.35
C GLY A 35 -7.69 12.53 0.78
N ILE A 36 -7.32 11.42 0.16
CA ILE A 36 -6.01 11.27 -0.51
C ILE A 36 -6.17 11.64 -1.98
N VAL A 37 -5.39 12.62 -2.41
CA VAL A 37 -5.46 13.16 -3.79
C VAL A 37 -4.08 13.12 -4.41
N PHE A 38 -3.93 12.37 -5.49
CA PHE A 38 -2.75 12.40 -6.33
C PHE A 38 -2.84 13.54 -7.34
N TYR A 39 -1.68 14.08 -7.72
CA TYR A 39 -1.56 15.16 -8.69
C TYR A 39 -0.37 14.94 -9.62
N ARG A 40 -0.63 14.86 -10.93
CA ARG A 40 0.40 14.88 -11.98
C ARG A 40 0.74 16.33 -12.26
N SER A 41 1.81 16.81 -11.63
CA SER A 41 2.20 18.23 -11.70
C SER A 41 2.64 18.66 -13.10
N ASP A 42 3.22 17.76 -13.88
CA ASP A 42 3.60 17.94 -15.28
C ASP A 42 2.41 18.07 -16.23
N LEU A 43 1.26 17.46 -15.86
CA LEU A 43 0.03 17.48 -16.67
C LEU A 43 -1.06 18.40 -16.11
N GLY A 44 -0.90 18.87 -14.88
CA GLY A 44 -1.94 19.65 -14.19
C GLY A 44 -3.19 18.86 -13.81
N VAL A 45 -3.11 17.53 -13.69
CA VAL A 45 -4.27 16.64 -13.51
C VAL A 45 -4.37 16.12 -12.07
N LYS A 46 -5.55 16.29 -11.45
CA LYS A 46 -5.90 15.70 -10.16
C LYS A 46 -6.51 14.30 -10.34
N LEU A 47 -6.00 13.34 -9.57
CA LEU A 47 -6.48 11.96 -9.52
C LEU A 47 -6.88 11.62 -8.07
N PRO A 48 -8.14 11.76 -7.67
CA PRO A 48 -8.59 11.31 -6.36
C PRO A 48 -8.38 9.80 -6.19
N LEU A 49 -7.91 9.39 -5.01
CA LEU A 49 -7.77 7.97 -4.68
C LEU A 49 -9.16 7.37 -4.49
N LYS A 50 -9.58 6.59 -5.49
CA LYS A 50 -10.88 5.92 -5.51
C LYS A 50 -10.79 4.61 -6.28
N PRO A 51 -11.56 3.57 -5.91
CA PRO A 51 -11.52 2.27 -6.57
C PRO A 51 -11.82 2.31 -8.07
N GLU A 52 -12.70 3.21 -8.51
CA GLU A 52 -13.03 3.40 -9.94
C GLU A 52 -11.87 3.98 -10.75
N ASN A 53 -10.91 4.64 -10.10
CA ASN A 53 -9.73 5.21 -10.74
C ASN A 53 -8.54 4.25 -10.78
N ILE A 54 -8.66 3.02 -10.26
CA ILE A 54 -7.64 1.98 -10.42
C ILE A 54 -7.81 1.35 -11.81
N VAL A 55 -6.84 1.63 -12.69
CA VAL A 55 -6.91 1.30 -14.12
C VAL A 55 -6.04 0.11 -14.51
N ASP A 56 -5.05 -0.27 -13.69
CA ASP A 56 -4.21 -1.44 -13.92
C ASP A 56 -3.71 -1.99 -12.58
N THR A 57 -3.51 -3.32 -12.52
CA THR A 57 -3.03 -4.05 -11.34
C THR A 57 -2.10 -5.20 -11.71
N LYS A 58 -1.52 -5.18 -12.91
CA LYS A 58 -0.74 -6.30 -13.44
C LYS A 58 0.61 -6.43 -12.74
N MET A 59 1.35 -5.35 -12.58
CA MET A 59 2.69 -5.33 -11.97
C MET A 59 2.75 -4.45 -10.72
N ALA A 60 1.83 -3.50 -10.59
CA ALA A 60 1.70 -2.54 -9.52
C ALA A 60 0.26 -2.02 -9.51
N THR A 61 -0.16 -1.37 -8.46
CA THR A 61 -1.44 -0.66 -8.45
C THR A 61 -1.29 0.69 -9.14
N VAL A 62 -2.08 0.88 -10.21
CA VAL A 62 -2.02 2.06 -11.07
C VAL A 62 -3.30 2.88 -10.94
N LEU A 63 -3.16 4.10 -10.47
CA LEU A 63 -4.21 5.11 -10.47
C LEU A 63 -4.22 5.84 -11.82
N GLY A 64 -5.39 6.03 -12.42
CA GLY A 64 -5.51 6.71 -13.70
C GLY A 64 -6.82 7.46 -13.87
N LYS A 65 -6.75 8.53 -14.64
CA LYS A 65 -7.91 9.30 -15.10
C LYS A 65 -7.54 9.99 -16.40
N ASP A 66 -8.41 9.89 -17.39
CA ASP A 66 -8.14 10.40 -18.75
C ASP A 66 -6.82 9.80 -19.28
N ASN A 67 -5.85 10.62 -19.65
CA ASN A 67 -4.49 10.20 -20.06
C ASN A 67 -3.46 10.24 -18.95
N ALA A 68 -3.81 10.68 -17.74
CA ALA A 68 -2.88 10.72 -16.62
C ALA A 68 -2.89 9.39 -15.89
N ARG A 69 -1.69 8.88 -15.57
CA ARG A 69 -1.47 7.67 -14.79
C ARG A 69 -0.39 7.89 -13.74
N ILE A 70 -0.53 7.22 -12.61
CA ILE A 70 0.50 7.12 -11.56
C ILE A 70 0.52 5.67 -11.10
N SER A 71 1.65 4.99 -11.31
CA SER A 71 1.85 3.60 -10.92
C SER A 71 2.64 3.45 -9.62
N THR A 72 2.64 2.22 -9.07
CA THR A 72 3.42 1.82 -7.88
C THR A 72 3.03 2.65 -6.65
N ILE A 73 1.73 2.89 -6.49
CA ILE A 73 1.20 3.72 -5.39
C ILE A 73 1.14 2.95 -4.05
N GLU A 74 1.17 1.62 -4.08
CA GLU A 74 0.95 0.73 -2.96
C GLU A 74 1.95 0.92 -1.81
N HIS A 75 3.24 1.11 -2.09
CA HIS A 75 4.25 1.29 -1.04
C HIS A 75 4.01 2.57 -0.24
N LEU A 76 3.79 3.70 -0.92
CA LEU A 76 3.48 4.97 -0.27
C LEU A 76 2.13 4.90 0.47
N LEU A 77 1.11 4.31 -0.15
CA LEU A 77 -0.22 4.17 0.47
C LEU A 77 -0.20 3.29 1.72
N SER A 78 0.68 2.28 1.79
CA SER A 78 0.82 1.46 2.99
C SER A 78 1.30 2.29 4.19
N VAL A 79 2.17 3.29 3.95
CA VAL A 79 2.64 4.24 4.98
C VAL A 79 1.56 5.25 5.33
N VAL A 80 0.84 5.78 4.35
CA VAL A 80 -0.31 6.67 4.57
C VAL A 80 -1.34 5.98 5.49
N HIS A 81 -1.63 4.70 5.23
CA HIS A 81 -2.47 3.87 6.09
C HIS A 81 -1.89 3.72 7.50
N ALA A 82 -0.62 3.30 7.60
CA ALA A 82 0.04 3.03 8.88
C ALA A 82 0.19 4.28 9.78
N TYR A 83 0.29 5.46 9.18
CA TYR A 83 0.35 6.73 9.89
C TYR A 83 -1.04 7.33 10.17
N GLY A 84 -2.08 6.65 9.69
CA GLY A 84 -3.47 7.07 9.89
C GLY A 84 -3.81 8.40 9.23
N ILE A 85 -3.18 8.74 8.10
CA ILE A 85 -3.40 10.00 7.39
C ILE A 85 -4.69 9.91 6.58
N ASP A 86 -5.60 10.85 6.81
CA ASP A 86 -6.90 10.92 6.13
C ASP A 86 -6.89 11.88 4.95
N ASN A 87 -6.08 12.95 5.01
CA ASN A 87 -6.09 14.03 4.02
C ASN A 87 -4.66 14.35 3.59
N LEU A 88 -4.33 14.10 2.32
CA LEU A 88 -2.97 14.29 1.80
C LEU A 88 -3.01 14.54 0.30
N LYS A 89 -2.28 15.57 -0.17
CA LYS A 89 -1.97 15.74 -1.57
C LYS A 89 -0.61 15.11 -1.88
N ILE A 90 -0.58 14.24 -2.86
CA ILE A 90 0.60 13.51 -3.34
C ILE A 90 0.88 13.96 -4.78
N SER A 91 1.87 14.83 -4.95
CA SER A 91 2.23 15.38 -6.27
C SER A 91 3.44 14.66 -6.85
N VAL A 92 3.37 14.26 -8.10
CA VAL A 92 4.49 13.69 -8.87
C VAL A 92 4.57 14.36 -10.25
N ASP A 93 5.78 14.51 -10.76
CA ASP A 93 6.07 15.10 -12.08
C ASP A 93 6.25 14.02 -13.17
N ASN A 94 5.92 12.75 -12.87
CA ASN A 94 6.01 11.63 -13.81
C ASN A 94 4.98 10.54 -13.50
N GLU A 95 4.97 9.43 -14.28
CA GLU A 95 3.95 8.37 -14.28
C GLU A 95 4.10 7.35 -13.15
N GLU A 96 5.01 7.51 -12.21
CA GLU A 96 5.31 6.49 -11.21
C GLU A 96 5.73 7.10 -9.87
N ILE A 97 5.34 6.48 -8.76
CA ILE A 97 5.89 6.82 -7.44
C ILE A 97 7.34 6.32 -7.38
N PRO A 98 8.32 7.12 -6.88
CA PRO A 98 9.71 6.67 -6.76
C PRO A 98 9.83 5.38 -5.95
N ILE A 99 10.60 4.40 -6.43
CA ILE A 99 10.73 3.12 -5.73
C ILE A 99 11.61 3.18 -4.47
N MET A 100 12.47 4.17 -4.39
CA MET A 100 13.45 4.36 -3.33
C MET A 100 14.36 3.12 -3.15
N ASP A 101 14.38 2.52 -1.97
CA ASP A 101 15.13 1.29 -1.67
C ASP A 101 14.29 0.01 -1.88
N GLY A 102 13.11 0.14 -2.48
CA GLY A 102 12.18 -0.96 -2.72
C GLY A 102 11.28 -1.33 -1.54
N SER A 103 11.44 -0.65 -0.41
CA SER A 103 10.62 -0.80 0.80
C SER A 103 9.81 0.48 1.09
N ALA A 104 9.11 0.50 2.21
CA ALA A 104 8.37 1.69 2.66
C ALA A 104 9.16 2.57 3.66
N LEU A 105 10.40 2.20 4.02
CA LEU A 105 11.17 2.91 5.05
C LEU A 105 11.39 4.38 4.74
N THR A 106 11.78 4.71 3.50
CA THR A 106 12.02 6.10 3.12
C THR A 106 10.77 6.96 3.27
N TYR A 107 9.60 6.41 2.97
CA TYR A 107 8.33 7.10 3.16
C TYR A 107 7.96 7.25 4.63
N CYS A 108 8.29 6.25 5.49
CA CYS A 108 8.17 6.40 6.94
C CYS A 108 9.01 7.56 7.45
N MET A 109 10.29 7.65 7.02
CA MET A 109 11.18 8.75 7.40
C MET A 109 10.65 10.10 6.93
N LEU A 110 10.14 10.16 5.70
CA LEU A 110 9.56 11.37 5.13
C LEU A 110 8.33 11.88 5.93
N LEU A 111 7.45 10.95 6.35
CA LEU A 111 6.30 11.30 7.17
C LEU A 111 6.65 11.58 8.64
N ASP A 112 7.67 10.91 9.20
CA ASP A 112 8.22 11.27 10.53
C ASP A 112 8.79 12.70 10.49
N GLU A 113 9.48 13.09 9.42
CA GLU A 113 9.97 14.45 9.20
C GLU A 113 8.83 15.46 9.03
N ALA A 114 7.81 15.12 8.24
CA ALA A 114 6.66 15.99 8.02
C ALA A 114 5.88 16.28 9.32
N GLY A 115 5.85 15.32 10.22
CA GLY A 115 4.98 15.34 11.42
C GLY A 115 3.51 15.19 11.06
N ILE A 116 2.70 14.81 12.04
CA ILE A 116 1.24 14.62 11.86
C ILE A 116 0.50 15.76 12.56
N LYS A 117 -0.50 16.32 11.87
CA LYS A 117 -1.40 17.36 12.37
C LYS A 117 -2.82 16.80 12.44
N GLU A 118 -3.48 16.97 13.59
CA GLU A 118 -4.92 16.74 13.73
C GLU A 118 -5.74 17.87 13.10
N LEU A 119 -6.88 17.50 12.52
CA LEU A 119 -7.88 18.39 11.93
C LEU A 119 -9.15 18.36 12.79
N ASP A 120 -10.08 19.29 12.59
CA ASP A 120 -11.26 19.35 13.46
C ASP A 120 -12.36 18.35 13.11
N ALA A 121 -12.38 17.80 11.92
CA ALA A 121 -13.36 16.79 11.50
C ALA A 121 -13.12 15.42 12.18
N PRO A 122 -14.19 14.66 12.50
CA PRO A 122 -14.08 13.32 13.05
C PRO A 122 -13.50 12.33 12.04
N LYS A 123 -12.68 11.39 12.53
CA LYS A 123 -12.11 10.31 11.73
C LYS A 123 -13.19 9.31 11.31
N LYS A 124 -13.02 8.79 10.09
CA LYS A 124 -13.87 7.73 9.52
C LYS A 124 -13.07 6.45 9.40
N VAL A 125 -13.68 5.32 9.76
CA VAL A 125 -13.08 3.99 9.65
C VAL A 125 -14.12 3.03 9.12
N MET A 126 -13.76 2.17 8.19
CA MET A 126 -14.63 1.13 7.66
C MET A 126 -14.55 -0.11 8.54
N GLU A 127 -15.64 -0.51 9.15
CA GLU A 127 -15.77 -1.77 9.86
C GLU A 127 -16.38 -2.82 8.94
N ILE A 128 -15.72 -3.96 8.76
CA ILE A 128 -16.23 -5.08 7.97
C ILE A 128 -17.31 -5.81 8.78
N LYS A 129 -18.49 -6.02 8.18
CA LYS A 129 -19.65 -6.64 8.82
C LYS A 129 -19.93 -8.05 8.32
N GLN A 130 -19.48 -8.40 7.13
CA GLN A 130 -19.66 -9.73 6.53
C GLN A 130 -18.36 -10.23 5.91
N VAL A 131 -18.28 -11.55 5.72
CA VAL A 131 -17.16 -12.18 5.00
C VAL A 131 -17.27 -11.82 3.52
N VAL A 132 -16.23 -11.22 2.98
CA VAL A 132 -16.08 -10.96 1.55
C VAL A 132 -14.83 -11.67 1.04
N GLU A 133 -14.99 -12.50 0.03
CA GLU A 133 -13.91 -13.30 -0.55
C GLU A 133 -13.93 -13.19 -2.07
N VAL A 134 -12.74 -13.11 -2.68
CA VAL A 134 -12.54 -13.19 -4.13
C VAL A 134 -11.42 -14.18 -4.45
N ARG A 135 -11.55 -14.88 -5.57
CA ARG A 135 -10.65 -15.97 -5.99
C ARG A 135 -10.24 -15.86 -7.46
N GLU A 136 -9.06 -16.40 -7.75
CA GLU A 136 -8.57 -16.64 -9.10
C GLU A 136 -7.80 -17.98 -9.07
N GLY A 137 -8.42 -19.07 -9.54
CA GLY A 137 -7.91 -20.42 -9.35
C GLY A 137 -7.78 -20.76 -7.86
N ASP A 138 -6.60 -21.23 -7.45
CA ASP A 138 -6.31 -21.57 -6.05
C ASP A 138 -5.97 -20.33 -5.18
N LYS A 139 -5.70 -19.19 -5.81
CA LYS A 139 -5.35 -17.95 -5.12
C LYS A 139 -6.62 -17.24 -4.63
N PHE A 140 -6.55 -16.68 -3.43
CA PHE A 140 -7.67 -15.93 -2.89
C PHE A 140 -7.22 -14.82 -1.96
N VAL A 141 -8.09 -13.84 -1.80
CA VAL A 141 -8.06 -12.87 -0.71
C VAL A 141 -9.46 -12.76 -0.11
N LYS A 142 -9.49 -12.64 1.21
CA LYS A 142 -10.72 -12.60 2.00
C LYS A 142 -10.58 -11.58 3.11
N ILE A 143 -11.67 -10.89 3.44
CA ILE A 143 -11.77 -10.08 4.66
C ILE A 143 -12.99 -10.52 5.48
N GLU A 144 -12.84 -10.59 6.80
CA GLU A 144 -13.84 -11.04 7.76
C GLU A 144 -13.99 -9.98 8.84
N PRO A 145 -15.15 -9.91 9.53
CA PRO A 145 -15.33 -9.06 10.71
C PRO A 145 -14.25 -9.30 11.77
N ASP A 146 -13.63 -8.22 12.23
CA ASP A 146 -12.69 -8.21 13.36
C ASP A 146 -12.70 -6.82 14.00
N SER A 147 -12.34 -6.73 15.27
CA SER A 147 -12.28 -5.49 16.04
C SER A 147 -11.05 -4.63 15.77
N GLN A 148 -10.10 -5.13 14.97
CA GLN A 148 -8.88 -4.45 14.55
C GLN A 148 -8.46 -4.93 13.16
N LEU A 149 -7.51 -4.26 12.52
CA LEU A 149 -6.92 -4.78 11.29
C LEU A 149 -5.89 -5.85 11.62
N SER A 150 -6.07 -7.06 11.11
CA SER A 150 -5.07 -8.12 11.11
C SER A 150 -4.92 -8.73 9.72
N LEU A 151 -3.71 -9.15 9.37
CA LEU A 151 -3.41 -9.75 8.06
C LEU A 151 -2.77 -11.13 8.25
N ASN A 152 -3.41 -12.16 7.70
CA ASN A 152 -2.85 -13.50 7.55
C ASN A 152 -2.45 -13.69 6.10
N PHE A 153 -1.17 -13.62 5.80
CA PHE A 153 -0.69 -13.75 4.45
C PHE A 153 0.13 -15.04 4.29
N THR A 154 -0.21 -15.84 3.28
CA THR A 154 0.57 -17.00 2.85
C THR A 154 0.97 -16.78 1.40
N ILE A 155 2.25 -16.93 1.11
CA ILE A 155 2.80 -17.02 -0.24
C ILE A 155 3.33 -18.43 -0.46
N ASP A 156 3.26 -18.90 -1.70
CA ASP A 156 3.81 -20.18 -2.11
C ASP A 156 4.44 -20.03 -3.49
N PHE A 157 5.77 -20.05 -3.54
CA PHE A 157 6.54 -19.92 -4.77
C PHE A 157 7.34 -21.20 -5.00
N ASN A 158 7.35 -21.69 -6.21
CA ASN A 158 8.22 -22.78 -6.63
C ASN A 158 9.68 -22.28 -6.75
N HIS A 159 10.24 -21.84 -5.62
CA HIS A 159 11.61 -21.32 -5.53
C HIS A 159 12.23 -21.70 -4.18
N PRO A 160 13.45 -22.30 -4.14
CA PRO A 160 14.02 -22.88 -2.91
C PRO A 160 14.21 -21.87 -1.77
N VAL A 161 14.48 -20.61 -2.08
CA VAL A 161 14.69 -19.55 -1.07
C VAL A 161 13.39 -18.95 -0.56
N ILE A 162 12.39 -18.80 -1.42
CA ILE A 162 11.09 -18.25 -1.01
C ILE A 162 10.24 -19.35 -0.41
N ALA A 163 10.03 -20.44 -1.17
CA ALA A 163 9.19 -21.56 -0.81
C ALA A 163 7.80 -21.12 -0.30
N LYS A 164 7.25 -21.84 0.64
CA LYS A 164 6.01 -21.46 1.32
C LYS A 164 6.31 -20.65 2.59
N GLN A 165 5.86 -19.41 2.63
CA GLN A 165 5.97 -18.55 3.82
C GLN A 165 4.58 -18.12 4.27
N ALA A 166 4.39 -18.05 5.58
CA ALA A 166 3.19 -17.50 6.19
C ALA A 166 3.56 -16.52 7.30
N HIS A 167 2.81 -15.43 7.39
CA HIS A 167 2.95 -14.45 8.45
C HIS A 167 1.59 -13.95 8.92
N HIS A 168 1.42 -13.90 10.23
CA HIS A 168 0.29 -13.25 10.89
C HIS A 168 0.76 -11.91 11.43
N PHE A 169 0.13 -10.84 10.96
CA PHE A 169 0.45 -9.47 11.34
C PHE A 169 -0.78 -8.82 11.96
N VAL A 170 -0.65 -8.33 13.18
CA VAL A 170 -1.66 -7.49 13.84
C VAL A 170 -1.20 -6.06 13.71
N PHE A 171 -2.04 -5.22 13.13
CA PHE A 171 -1.69 -3.86 12.84
C PHE A 171 -1.51 -3.01 14.12
N SER A 172 -0.38 -2.36 14.21
CA SER A 172 -0.16 -1.10 14.90
C SER A 172 0.92 -0.33 14.13
N LYS A 173 0.99 0.99 14.30
CA LYS A 173 2.04 1.81 13.64
C LYS A 173 3.44 1.31 13.99
N THR A 174 3.68 0.95 15.26
CA THR A 174 4.96 0.42 15.73
C THR A 174 5.27 -0.92 15.08
N ALA A 175 4.34 -1.87 15.12
CA ALA A 175 4.52 -3.18 14.49
C ALA A 175 4.74 -3.06 12.97
N TYR A 176 4.03 -2.14 12.29
CA TYR A 176 4.25 -1.87 10.87
C TYR A 176 5.68 -1.41 10.59
N LYS A 177 6.20 -0.44 11.33
CA LYS A 177 7.58 0.05 11.17
C LYS A 177 8.63 -1.03 11.42
N GLU A 178 8.42 -1.86 12.42
CA GLU A 178 9.39 -2.89 12.84
C GLU A 178 9.38 -4.13 11.94
N GLN A 179 8.21 -4.58 11.50
CA GLN A 179 8.04 -5.86 10.83
C GLN A 179 7.82 -5.75 9.31
N VAL A 180 7.09 -4.73 8.86
CA VAL A 180 6.56 -4.65 7.50
C VAL A 180 7.27 -3.60 6.66
N ALA A 181 7.43 -2.38 7.16
CA ALA A 181 7.91 -1.24 6.38
C ALA A 181 9.29 -1.44 5.72
N LYS A 182 10.16 -2.27 6.31
CA LYS A 182 11.52 -2.56 5.83
C LYS A 182 11.58 -3.62 4.72
N ALA A 183 10.48 -4.32 4.45
CA ALA A 183 10.45 -5.40 3.48
C ALA A 183 10.50 -4.85 2.05
N ARG A 184 11.51 -5.28 1.29
CA ARG A 184 11.74 -4.85 -0.09
C ARG A 184 10.90 -5.64 -1.08
N THR A 185 10.55 -4.98 -2.18
CA THR A 185 10.02 -5.66 -3.36
C THR A 185 11.04 -6.67 -3.92
N PHE A 186 10.56 -7.66 -4.64
CA PHE A 186 11.40 -8.73 -5.18
C PHE A 186 10.96 -9.14 -6.58
N GLY A 187 11.90 -9.71 -7.33
CA GLY A 187 11.62 -10.23 -8.67
C GLY A 187 12.65 -11.26 -9.11
N PHE A 188 12.29 -12.01 -10.14
CA PHE A 188 13.12 -13.08 -10.70
C PHE A 188 13.95 -12.56 -11.88
N LEU A 189 15.24 -12.87 -11.90
CA LEU A 189 16.17 -12.44 -12.93
C LEU A 189 15.70 -12.83 -14.33
N GLN A 190 15.10 -14.01 -14.48
CA GLN A 190 14.55 -14.49 -15.75
C GLN A 190 13.43 -13.57 -16.27
N GLU A 191 12.59 -13.03 -15.37
CA GLU A 191 11.50 -12.13 -15.73
C GLU A 191 12.02 -10.72 -16.06
N VAL A 192 13.14 -10.28 -15.45
CA VAL A 192 13.71 -8.93 -15.65
C VAL A 192 14.02 -8.68 -17.13
N ASN A 193 14.60 -9.62 -17.83
CA ASN A 193 14.91 -9.46 -19.25
C ASN A 193 13.65 -9.31 -20.10
N TYR A 194 12.64 -10.11 -19.83
CA TYR A 194 11.33 -9.98 -20.48
C TYR A 194 10.68 -8.63 -20.15
N LEU A 195 10.63 -8.24 -18.87
CA LEU A 195 10.05 -6.97 -18.45
C LEU A 195 10.75 -5.77 -19.12
N ARG A 196 12.09 -5.81 -19.22
CA ARG A 196 12.87 -4.76 -19.91
C ARG A 196 12.55 -4.69 -21.39
N SER A 197 12.34 -5.85 -22.05
CA SER A 197 11.98 -5.89 -23.48
C SER A 197 10.63 -5.24 -23.78
N ILE A 198 9.69 -5.25 -22.80
CA ILE A 198 8.39 -4.59 -22.92
C ILE A 198 8.34 -3.21 -22.24
N GLY A 199 9.50 -2.68 -21.86
CA GLY A 199 9.64 -1.31 -21.34
C GLY A 199 9.39 -1.14 -19.85
N LEU A 200 9.39 -2.23 -19.08
CA LEU A 200 9.23 -2.28 -17.62
C LEU A 200 10.55 -2.62 -16.91
N ALA A 201 10.59 -2.47 -15.58
CA ALA A 201 11.76 -2.77 -14.71
C ALA A 201 13.06 -2.07 -15.12
N LYS A 202 12.98 -0.93 -15.81
CA LYS A 202 14.17 -0.18 -16.29
C LYS A 202 14.96 0.47 -15.16
N GLY A 203 14.29 0.85 -14.06
CA GLY A 203 14.90 1.41 -12.85
C GLY A 203 15.26 0.35 -11.80
N GLY A 204 14.89 -0.91 -12.04
CA GLY A 204 15.17 -2.01 -11.11
C GLY A 204 16.67 -2.32 -11.01
N SER A 205 17.16 -2.45 -9.78
CA SER A 205 18.55 -2.76 -9.45
C SER A 205 18.63 -3.52 -8.12
N LEU A 206 19.81 -4.08 -7.80
CA LEU A 206 20.04 -4.73 -6.50
C LEU A 206 19.89 -3.76 -5.31
N ASN A 207 19.92 -2.43 -5.53
CA ASN A 207 19.75 -1.44 -4.47
C ASN A 207 18.27 -1.18 -4.09
N ASN A 208 17.33 -1.58 -4.96
CA ASN A 208 15.91 -1.29 -4.77
C ASN A 208 14.97 -2.49 -4.99
N CYS A 209 15.54 -3.68 -5.13
CA CYS A 209 14.78 -4.91 -5.33
C CYS A 209 15.61 -6.11 -4.84
N ILE A 210 14.95 -7.08 -4.21
CA ILE A 210 15.56 -8.40 -4.02
C ILE A 210 15.45 -9.14 -5.35
N VAL A 211 16.59 -9.47 -5.95
CA VAL A 211 16.66 -10.20 -7.21
C VAL A 211 17.04 -11.64 -6.94
N LEU A 212 16.24 -12.56 -7.48
CA LEU A 212 16.46 -13.99 -7.35
C LEU A 212 16.84 -14.60 -8.72
N ASP A 213 17.86 -15.46 -8.71
CA ASP A 213 18.07 -16.39 -9.82
C ASP A 213 17.26 -17.69 -9.60
N GLU A 214 17.61 -18.79 -10.21
CA GLU A 214 16.89 -20.07 -10.06
C GLU A 214 17.00 -20.67 -8.65
N ASN A 215 18.04 -20.36 -7.88
CA ASN A 215 18.38 -21.06 -6.65
C ASN A 215 18.73 -20.16 -5.47
N SER A 216 19.02 -18.88 -5.72
CA SER A 216 19.61 -17.97 -4.72
C SER A 216 19.13 -16.52 -4.85
N ILE A 217 19.47 -15.72 -3.82
CA ILE A 217 19.35 -14.26 -3.82
C ILE A 217 20.67 -13.68 -4.33
N LEU A 218 20.58 -12.75 -5.30
CA LEU A 218 21.75 -12.09 -5.88
C LEU A 218 22.28 -10.92 -5.06
N ASN A 219 21.45 -10.36 -4.18
CA ASN A 219 21.81 -9.25 -3.30
C ASN A 219 22.82 -9.76 -2.25
N LYS A 220 24.02 -9.19 -2.25
CA LYS A 220 25.13 -9.61 -1.37
C LYS A 220 24.80 -9.45 0.13
N GLU A 221 24.01 -8.45 0.47
CA GLU A 221 23.56 -8.19 1.84
C GLU A 221 22.50 -9.17 2.34
N GLY A 222 21.93 -10.00 1.45
CA GLY A 222 20.87 -10.95 1.79
C GLY A 222 19.55 -10.28 2.13
N LEU A 223 18.75 -10.94 2.98
CA LEU A 223 17.45 -10.48 3.45
C LEU A 223 17.60 -9.58 4.70
N ARG A 224 16.73 -8.56 4.80
CA ARG A 224 16.62 -7.69 5.99
C ARG A 224 15.94 -8.39 7.18
N CYS A 225 15.13 -9.41 6.91
CA CYS A 225 14.53 -10.29 7.91
C CYS A 225 14.14 -11.63 7.26
N GLU A 226 13.99 -12.66 8.09
CA GLU A 226 13.71 -14.04 7.65
C GLU A 226 12.47 -14.15 6.73
N LYS A 227 11.44 -13.37 6.98
CA LYS A 227 10.16 -13.40 6.25
C LYS A 227 9.96 -12.19 5.35
N GLU A 228 11.04 -11.61 4.80
CA GLU A 228 10.97 -10.36 4.04
C GLU A 228 9.99 -10.45 2.86
N PHE A 229 9.93 -11.56 2.15
CA PHE A 229 9.04 -11.73 1.00
C PHE A 229 7.55 -11.65 1.37
N VAL A 230 7.12 -12.39 2.39
CA VAL A 230 5.71 -12.35 2.81
C VAL A 230 5.37 -11.04 3.53
N CYS A 231 6.32 -10.43 4.25
CA CYS A 231 6.13 -9.10 4.83
C CYS A 231 5.94 -8.02 3.76
N HIS A 232 6.67 -8.12 2.64
CA HIS A 232 6.44 -7.23 1.51
C HIS A 232 5.02 -7.38 0.92
N LYS A 233 4.52 -8.62 0.80
CA LYS A 233 3.13 -8.83 0.35
C LYS A 233 2.08 -8.29 1.33
N ILE A 234 2.38 -8.24 2.61
CA ILE A 234 1.54 -7.55 3.61
C ILE A 234 1.58 -6.02 3.39
N LEU A 235 2.77 -5.46 3.11
CA LEU A 235 2.94 -4.05 2.76
C LEU A 235 2.06 -3.67 1.55
N ASP A 236 2.17 -4.45 0.46
CA ASP A 236 1.37 -4.27 -0.76
C ASP A 236 -0.14 -4.29 -0.45
N ALA A 237 -0.60 -5.32 0.30
CA ALA A 237 -2.00 -5.47 0.64
C ALA A 237 -2.54 -4.29 1.48
N MET A 238 -1.74 -3.78 2.42
CA MET A 238 -2.12 -2.59 3.22
C MET A 238 -2.27 -1.35 2.34
N GLY A 239 -1.36 -1.15 1.39
CA GLY A 239 -1.45 -0.06 0.43
C GLY A 239 -2.65 -0.18 -0.51
N ASP A 240 -2.90 -1.39 -1.01
CA ASP A 240 -4.05 -1.67 -1.88
C ASP A 240 -5.39 -1.48 -1.15
N LEU A 241 -5.48 -1.87 0.12
CA LEU A 241 -6.67 -1.64 0.95
C LEU A 241 -6.93 -0.15 1.20
N MET A 242 -5.88 0.70 1.22
CA MET A 242 -6.05 2.15 1.39
C MET A 242 -6.81 2.81 0.23
N VAL A 243 -6.98 2.12 -0.90
CA VAL A 243 -7.84 2.55 -2.02
C VAL A 243 -9.32 2.67 -1.60
N LEU A 244 -9.74 2.05 -0.49
CA LEU A 244 -11.05 2.30 0.14
C LEU A 244 -11.23 3.76 0.60
N GLY A 245 -10.14 4.56 0.67
CA GLY A 245 -10.15 5.97 1.06
C GLY A 245 -10.20 6.22 2.56
N MET A 246 -10.18 5.18 3.38
CA MET A 246 -10.15 5.23 4.84
C MET A 246 -9.56 3.94 5.40
N PRO A 247 -9.06 3.94 6.66
CA PRO A 247 -8.63 2.73 7.34
C PRO A 247 -9.77 1.71 7.46
N VAL A 248 -9.42 0.42 7.47
CA VAL A 248 -10.37 -0.69 7.60
C VAL A 248 -10.10 -1.51 8.87
N MET A 249 -11.17 -1.90 9.55
CA MET A 249 -11.17 -2.89 10.65
C MET A 249 -11.71 -4.21 10.10
N GLY A 250 -10.91 -5.26 10.20
CA GLY A 250 -11.26 -6.58 9.70
C GLY A 250 -10.05 -7.49 9.66
N LYS A 251 -10.27 -8.78 9.59
CA LYS A 251 -9.23 -9.79 9.43
C LYS A 251 -9.07 -10.11 7.95
N TYR A 252 -7.98 -9.64 7.36
CA TYR A 252 -7.61 -9.95 5.99
C TYR A 252 -6.85 -11.28 5.94
N THR A 253 -7.22 -12.17 5.03
CA THR A 253 -6.53 -13.45 4.78
C THR A 253 -6.22 -13.60 3.30
N SER A 254 -4.98 -13.95 2.97
CA SER A 254 -4.52 -14.14 1.61
C SER A 254 -3.75 -15.44 1.42
N PHE A 255 -4.03 -16.13 0.33
CA PHE A 255 -3.17 -17.17 -0.22
C PHE A 255 -2.72 -16.76 -1.61
N SER A 256 -1.43 -16.46 -1.74
CA SER A 256 -0.79 -16.00 -3.00
C SER A 256 -1.55 -14.85 -3.68
N GLY A 257 -2.04 -13.89 -2.86
CA GLY A 257 -2.75 -12.71 -3.32
C GLY A 257 -1.91 -11.80 -4.19
N SER A 258 -2.57 -10.93 -4.94
CA SER A 258 -1.98 -9.98 -5.88
C SER A 258 -2.73 -8.64 -5.85
N HIS A 259 -2.15 -7.58 -6.43
CA HIS A 259 -2.84 -6.29 -6.61
C HIS A 259 -4.20 -6.44 -7.31
N LYS A 260 -4.30 -7.36 -8.28
CA LYS A 260 -5.56 -7.68 -8.95
C LYS A 260 -6.60 -8.20 -7.96
N LEU A 261 -6.26 -9.21 -7.15
CA LEU A 261 -7.17 -9.77 -6.16
C LEU A 261 -7.52 -8.74 -5.08
N ASN A 262 -6.56 -7.92 -4.63
CA ASN A 262 -6.82 -6.84 -3.69
C ASN A 262 -7.80 -5.81 -4.26
N SER A 263 -7.62 -5.40 -5.52
CA SER A 263 -8.55 -4.49 -6.22
C SER A 263 -9.94 -5.12 -6.39
N MET A 264 -10.02 -6.41 -6.70
CA MET A 264 -11.30 -7.14 -6.75
C MET A 264 -11.99 -7.17 -5.38
N LEU A 265 -11.23 -7.42 -4.30
CA LEU A 265 -11.76 -7.42 -2.94
C LEU A 265 -12.31 -6.04 -2.56
N VAL A 266 -11.57 -4.97 -2.81
CA VAL A 266 -12.02 -3.58 -2.58
C VAL A 266 -13.34 -3.31 -3.29
N LYS A 267 -13.46 -3.69 -4.57
CA LYS A 267 -14.71 -3.55 -5.32
C LYS A 267 -15.83 -4.42 -4.77
N ALA A 268 -15.54 -5.65 -4.35
CA ALA A 268 -16.53 -6.56 -3.77
C ALA A 268 -17.05 -6.07 -2.40
N ILE A 269 -16.20 -5.49 -1.56
CA ILE A 269 -16.62 -4.86 -0.31
C ILE A 269 -17.65 -3.77 -0.60
N LEU A 270 -17.35 -2.87 -1.53
CA LEU A 270 -18.20 -1.72 -1.83
C LEU A 270 -19.45 -2.05 -2.65
N ALA A 271 -19.52 -3.24 -3.25
CA ALA A 271 -20.65 -3.67 -4.07
C ALA A 271 -21.95 -3.90 -3.28
N ASP A 272 -21.84 -4.21 -1.97
CA ASP A 272 -23.01 -4.37 -1.10
C ASP A 272 -22.78 -3.60 0.23
N ALA A 273 -23.66 -2.65 0.51
CA ALA A 273 -23.62 -1.86 1.75
C ALA A 273 -23.77 -2.71 3.04
N LYS A 274 -24.18 -3.97 2.95
CA LYS A 274 -24.22 -4.90 4.08
C LYS A 274 -22.84 -5.42 4.46
N ASN A 275 -21.85 -5.32 3.58
CA ASN A 275 -20.50 -5.81 3.81
C ASN A 275 -19.73 -4.98 4.83
N TYR A 276 -20.11 -3.71 5.03
CA TYR A 276 -19.37 -2.78 5.88
C TYR A 276 -20.27 -1.73 6.53
N GLU A 277 -19.75 -1.11 7.57
CA GLU A 277 -20.30 0.11 8.19
C GLU A 277 -19.18 1.15 8.28
N VAL A 278 -19.48 2.42 7.96
CA VAL A 278 -18.54 3.52 8.19
C VAL A 278 -18.77 4.08 9.59
N LEU A 279 -17.84 3.80 10.48
CA LEU A 279 -17.83 4.36 11.82
C LEU A 279 -17.25 5.78 11.77
N VAL A 280 -17.94 6.71 12.41
CA VAL A 280 -17.50 8.10 12.57
C VAL A 280 -17.20 8.34 14.04
N ALA A 281 -16.01 8.86 14.37
CA ALA A 281 -15.56 9.07 15.74
C ALA A 281 -16.25 10.29 16.41
N THR A 282 -17.57 10.26 16.49
CA THR A 282 -18.39 11.31 17.13
C THR A 282 -18.99 10.88 18.46
N ASP A 283 -18.99 9.57 18.74
CA ASP A 283 -19.54 8.95 19.94
C ASP A 283 -18.39 8.43 20.82
N PRO A 284 -18.31 8.74 22.11
CA PRO A 284 -17.27 8.26 23.01
C PRO A 284 -17.05 6.74 23.01
N ALA A 285 -18.13 5.95 22.89
CA ALA A 285 -18.03 4.50 22.83
C ALA A 285 -17.37 4.02 21.52
N LYS A 286 -17.74 4.64 20.38
CA LYS A 286 -17.11 4.38 19.08
C LYS A 286 -15.67 4.86 19.06
N GLU A 287 -15.39 6.02 19.63
CA GLU A 287 -14.03 6.56 19.73
C GLU A 287 -13.12 5.61 20.51
N PHE A 288 -13.55 5.08 21.63
CA PHE A 288 -12.78 4.11 22.43
C PHE A 288 -12.47 2.83 21.64
N ALA A 289 -13.45 2.29 20.92
CA ALA A 289 -13.26 1.11 20.07
C ALA A 289 -12.23 1.39 18.97
N LEU A 290 -12.29 2.56 18.32
CA LEU A 290 -11.37 2.97 17.28
C LEU A 290 -9.96 3.21 17.84
N GLN A 291 -9.81 3.86 18.99
CA GLN A 291 -8.51 4.04 19.65
C GLN A 291 -7.84 2.70 19.91
N LYS A 292 -8.59 1.72 20.43
CA LYS A 292 -8.07 0.37 20.69
C LYS A 292 -7.66 -0.36 19.42
N ALA A 293 -8.36 -0.14 18.30
CA ALA A 293 -8.08 -0.79 17.02
C ALA A 293 -6.83 -0.22 16.31
N PHE A 294 -6.44 1.03 16.60
CA PHE A 294 -5.32 1.73 15.95
C PHE A 294 -4.17 2.12 16.91
N ALA A 295 -4.22 1.71 18.17
CA ALA A 295 -3.12 1.88 19.14
C ALA A 295 -2.01 0.87 18.89
#